data_2c9ba8d6407a6281460a6fbc764f064c
#
_entry.id   2c9ba8d6407a6281460a6fbc764f064c
#
_cell.length_a   1.000
_cell.length_b   1.000
_cell.length_c   1.000
_cell.angle_alpha   90.00
_cell.angle_beta   90.00
_cell.angle_gamma   90.00
#
_symmetry.space_group_name_H-M   'P 1'
#
loop_
_entity.id
_entity.type
_entity.pdbx_description
1 polymer ?
#
loop_
_entity_poly.entity_id
_entity_poly.type
_entity_poly.pdbx_seq_one_letter_code
_entity_poly.pdbx_strand_id
1 'polypeptide(L)'
;SISDRASTGVYEDKGLPALQDWLGRALHNPIQFEARLIPDEQATISATLIELVNAGCSLVLTTGGTGPALRDVTPEATLAVAHKEMPGFGEQMRQISLKFVPTAILSRQVAVIRDQSLIINLPGQPKAIAQTLEGLKDAEGATVVPGIFAAVPYCVDLIGGPYLETRDEVCKAFRPASAQRPARGA
;
A
#
# COMPACT_ATOMS: atom_id res chain seq x y z
N SER A 1 0.22 -7.41 8.07
CA SER A 1 0.21 -6.51 9.22
C SER A 1 1.45 -6.73 10.08
N ILE A 2 2.02 -5.65 10.59
CA ILE A 2 3.23 -5.65 11.40
C ILE A 2 2.88 -5.03 12.75
N SER A 3 2.91 -5.84 13.81
CA SER A 3 2.55 -5.41 15.15
C SER A 3 2.93 -6.47 16.19
N ASP A 4 3.82 -6.12 17.13
CA ASP A 4 4.15 -6.96 18.29
C ASP A 4 2.89 -7.34 19.09
N ARG A 5 2.01 -6.38 19.31
CA ARG A 5 0.81 -6.58 20.14
C ARG A 5 -0.25 -7.43 19.47
N ALA A 6 -0.47 -7.26 18.17
CA ALA A 6 -1.44 -8.06 17.44
C ALA A 6 -0.90 -9.48 17.20
N SER A 7 0.39 -9.63 16.86
CA SER A 7 1.00 -10.93 16.60
C SER A 7 1.05 -11.83 17.85
N THR A 8 1.05 -11.23 19.06
CA THR A 8 0.98 -11.93 20.34
C THR A 8 -0.44 -12.06 20.90
N GLY A 9 -1.47 -11.60 20.15
CA GLY A 9 -2.87 -11.72 20.56
C GLY A 9 -3.32 -10.71 21.61
N VAL A 10 -2.55 -9.65 21.89
CA VAL A 10 -2.93 -8.60 22.87
C VAL A 10 -4.14 -7.81 22.39
N TYR A 11 -4.31 -7.62 21.08
CA TYR A 11 -5.51 -7.09 20.46
C TYR A 11 -5.74 -7.71 19.07
N GLU A 12 -6.96 -7.58 18.56
CA GLU A 12 -7.34 -8.05 17.25
C GLU A 12 -6.75 -7.14 16.15
N ASP A 13 -6.11 -7.73 15.14
CA ASP A 13 -5.65 -6.97 13.97
C ASP A 13 -6.84 -6.52 13.12
N LYS A 14 -6.98 -5.22 12.95
CA LYS A 14 -8.01 -4.60 12.09
C LYS A 14 -7.45 -4.08 10.77
N GLY A 15 -6.13 -4.05 10.62
CA GLY A 15 -5.46 -3.54 9.43
C GLY A 15 -5.63 -4.46 8.23
N LEU A 16 -5.34 -5.75 8.39
CA LEU A 16 -5.50 -6.74 7.32
C LEU A 16 -6.92 -6.83 6.78
N PRO A 17 -7.97 -7.01 7.62
CA PRO A 17 -9.34 -7.05 7.14
C PRO A 17 -9.75 -5.78 6.40
N ALA A 18 -9.40 -4.60 6.92
CA ALA A 18 -9.72 -3.33 6.29
C ALA A 18 -9.06 -3.18 4.91
N LEU A 19 -7.80 -3.62 4.78
CA LEU A 19 -7.06 -3.57 3.52
C LEU A 19 -7.62 -4.55 2.50
N GLN A 20 -7.93 -5.78 2.90
CA GLN A 20 -8.54 -6.78 2.03
C GLN A 20 -9.92 -6.35 1.53
N ASP A 21 -10.78 -5.81 2.41
CA ASP A 21 -12.08 -5.25 2.03
C ASP A 21 -11.91 -4.10 1.02
N TRP A 22 -10.99 -3.17 1.30
CA TRP A 22 -10.75 -2.04 0.42
C TRP A 22 -10.30 -2.49 -0.98
N LEU A 23 -9.33 -3.40 -1.08
CA LEU A 23 -8.84 -3.92 -2.36
C LEU A 23 -9.94 -4.67 -3.12
N GLY A 24 -10.77 -5.45 -2.43
CA GLY A 24 -11.90 -6.14 -3.03
C GLY A 24 -12.95 -5.19 -3.62
N ARG A 25 -13.14 -4.02 -3.01
CA ARG A 25 -14.01 -2.96 -3.55
C ARG A 25 -13.34 -2.15 -4.67
N ALA A 26 -12.03 -1.96 -4.63
CA ALA A 26 -11.32 -1.09 -5.55
C ALA A 26 -10.99 -1.74 -6.89
N LEU A 27 -10.83 -3.06 -6.95
CA LEU A 27 -10.37 -3.78 -8.15
C LEU A 27 -11.48 -4.63 -8.78
N HIS A 28 -11.54 -4.63 -10.11
CA HIS A 28 -12.34 -5.58 -10.90
C HIS A 28 -11.67 -6.95 -11.00
N ASN A 29 -10.35 -6.98 -10.89
CA ASN A 29 -9.59 -8.23 -10.99
C ASN A 29 -9.94 -9.18 -9.84
N PRO A 30 -10.00 -10.50 -10.08
CA PRO A 30 -9.97 -11.48 -9.00
C PRO A 30 -8.65 -11.33 -8.23
N ILE A 31 -8.74 -11.35 -6.90
CA ILE A 31 -7.59 -11.16 -6.02
C ILE A 31 -7.35 -12.44 -5.23
N GLN A 32 -6.10 -12.90 -5.23
CA GLN A 32 -5.62 -13.88 -4.28
C GLN A 32 -4.80 -13.16 -3.22
N PHE A 33 -5.18 -13.32 -1.95
CA PHE A 33 -4.51 -12.69 -0.83
C PHE A 33 -3.56 -13.67 -0.13
N GLU A 34 -2.32 -13.22 0.05
CA GLU A 34 -1.32 -13.85 0.91
C GLU A 34 -1.15 -12.99 2.17
N ALA A 35 -1.89 -13.30 3.23
CA ALA A 35 -1.89 -12.51 4.46
C ALA A 35 -0.85 -13.02 5.47
N ARG A 36 -0.17 -12.09 6.14
CA ARG A 36 0.79 -12.36 7.23
C ARG A 36 0.54 -11.37 8.37
N LEU A 37 0.58 -11.85 9.59
CA LEU A 37 0.60 -11.04 10.81
C LEU A 37 1.89 -11.37 11.55
N ILE A 38 2.79 -10.40 11.65
CA ILE A 38 4.16 -10.59 12.11
C ILE A 38 4.57 -9.53 13.15
N PRO A 39 5.56 -9.81 14.00
CA PRO A 39 6.08 -8.84 14.97
C PRO A 39 6.90 -7.74 14.30
N ASP A 40 7.15 -6.65 15.05
CA ASP A 40 8.01 -5.53 14.66
C ASP A 40 9.51 -5.92 14.77
N GLU A 41 9.92 -6.92 13.99
CA GLU A 41 11.30 -7.42 13.91
C GLU A 41 11.85 -7.25 12.50
N GLN A 42 12.89 -6.44 12.32
CA GLN A 42 13.41 -6.07 11.00
C GLN A 42 13.75 -7.29 10.13
N ALA A 43 14.44 -8.29 10.70
CA ALA A 43 14.82 -9.51 9.97
C ALA A 43 13.59 -10.30 9.52
N THR A 44 12.58 -10.43 10.39
CA THR A 44 11.33 -11.13 10.10
C THR A 44 10.55 -10.40 8.99
N ILE A 45 10.46 -9.07 9.07
CA ILE A 45 9.78 -8.26 8.06
C ILE A 45 10.48 -8.43 6.71
N SER A 46 11.80 -8.25 6.65
CA SER A 46 12.59 -8.39 5.42
C SER A 46 12.44 -9.79 4.79
N ALA A 47 12.51 -10.84 5.60
CA ALA A 47 12.34 -12.22 5.13
C ALA A 47 10.93 -12.46 4.56
N THR A 48 9.89 -11.95 5.25
CA THR A 48 8.50 -12.06 4.81
C THR A 48 8.25 -11.29 3.50
N LEU A 49 8.83 -10.11 3.34
CA LEU A 49 8.72 -9.36 2.09
C LEU A 49 9.35 -10.14 0.91
N ILE A 50 10.53 -10.72 1.11
CA ILE A 50 11.19 -11.56 0.11
C ILE A 50 10.36 -12.81 -0.20
N GLU A 51 9.81 -13.48 0.82
CA GLU A 51 8.92 -14.64 0.65
C GLU A 51 7.72 -14.30 -0.24
N LEU A 52 7.02 -13.20 0.04
CA LEU A 52 5.85 -12.78 -0.72
C LEU A 52 6.20 -12.41 -2.18
N VAL A 53 7.32 -11.75 -2.40
CA VAL A 53 7.83 -11.47 -3.76
C VAL A 53 8.12 -12.77 -4.50
N ASN A 54 8.80 -13.72 -3.88
CA ASN A 54 9.12 -15.02 -4.48
C ASN A 54 7.87 -15.88 -4.72
N ALA A 55 6.81 -15.69 -3.92
CA ALA A 55 5.51 -16.32 -4.13
C ALA A 55 4.72 -15.71 -5.33
N GLY A 56 5.24 -14.64 -5.96
CA GLY A 56 4.64 -14.01 -7.13
C GLY A 56 3.64 -12.91 -6.81
N CYS A 57 3.61 -12.38 -5.58
CA CYS A 57 2.78 -11.23 -5.24
C CYS A 57 3.27 -10.00 -6.01
N SER A 58 2.47 -9.49 -6.94
CA SER A 58 2.81 -8.29 -7.73
C SER A 58 2.67 -6.99 -6.93
N LEU A 59 1.87 -7.00 -5.87
CA LEU A 59 1.68 -5.89 -4.95
C LEU A 59 1.76 -6.41 -3.51
N VAL A 60 2.68 -5.86 -2.71
CA VAL A 60 2.85 -6.18 -1.29
C VAL A 60 2.59 -4.91 -0.48
N LEU A 61 1.58 -4.94 0.37
CA LEU A 61 1.19 -3.82 1.21
C LEU A 61 1.42 -4.18 2.67
N THR A 62 2.19 -3.37 3.39
CA THR A 62 2.36 -3.51 4.82
C THR A 62 1.57 -2.46 5.57
N THR A 63 1.16 -2.73 6.79
CA THR A 63 0.53 -1.77 7.70
C THR A 63 1.15 -1.92 9.08
N GLY A 64 1.51 -0.80 9.72
CA GLY A 64 2.16 -0.75 11.02
C GLY A 64 3.68 -0.56 10.98
N GLY A 65 4.27 -0.22 12.12
CA GLY A 65 5.71 -0.08 12.32
C GLY A 65 6.39 1.05 11.52
N THR A 66 5.66 2.13 11.18
CA THR A 66 6.17 3.19 10.28
C THR A 66 6.44 4.54 10.97
N GLY A 67 6.29 4.63 12.27
CA GLY A 67 6.57 5.84 13.05
C GLY A 67 8.03 5.94 13.52
N PRO A 68 8.34 6.88 14.43
CA PRO A 68 9.68 7.12 14.94
C PRO A 68 10.02 6.30 16.20
N ALA A 69 9.13 5.43 16.68
CA ALA A 69 9.40 4.64 17.87
C ALA A 69 10.54 3.63 17.62
N LEU A 70 11.24 3.25 18.70
CA LEU A 70 12.39 2.33 18.58
C LEU A 70 12.02 0.96 17.96
N ARG A 71 10.78 0.53 18.14
CA ARG A 71 10.28 -0.72 17.55
C ARG A 71 9.74 -0.55 16.13
N ASP A 72 9.57 0.68 15.65
CA ASP A 72 9.10 0.94 14.29
C ASP A 72 10.26 0.76 13.30
N VAL A 73 10.36 -0.41 12.69
CA VAL A 73 11.48 -0.80 11.80
C VAL A 73 11.00 -1.23 10.41
N THR A 74 9.72 -1.02 10.10
CA THR A 74 9.15 -1.40 8.80
C THR A 74 9.83 -0.68 7.62
N PRO A 75 10.11 0.64 7.67
CA PRO A 75 10.81 1.31 6.58
C PRO A 75 12.22 0.76 6.34
N GLU A 76 12.98 0.51 7.41
CA GLU A 76 14.33 -0.04 7.33
C GLU A 76 14.32 -1.44 6.73
N ALA A 77 13.40 -2.29 7.15
CA ALA A 77 13.24 -3.64 6.61
C ALA A 77 12.87 -3.63 5.11
N THR A 78 12.02 -2.68 4.72
CA THR A 78 11.58 -2.53 3.33
C THR A 78 12.70 -2.00 2.43
N LEU A 79 13.46 -1.00 2.89
CA LEU A 79 14.62 -0.48 2.17
C LEU A 79 15.72 -1.51 2.02
N ALA A 80 15.94 -2.37 3.02
CA ALA A 80 16.95 -3.42 2.97
C ALA A 80 16.71 -4.45 1.86
N VAL A 81 15.47 -4.62 1.39
CA VAL A 81 15.13 -5.56 0.32
C VAL A 81 14.87 -4.88 -1.04
N ALA A 82 15.04 -3.58 -1.12
CA ALA A 82 14.73 -2.78 -2.29
C ALA A 82 15.73 -3.00 -3.42
N HIS A 83 15.22 -3.10 -4.66
CA HIS A 83 16.02 -2.93 -5.88
C HIS A 83 15.92 -1.49 -6.41
N LYS A 84 14.76 -0.83 -6.20
CA LYS A 84 14.53 0.59 -6.53
C LYS A 84 13.66 1.23 -5.47
N GLU A 85 13.99 2.45 -5.07
CA GLU A 85 13.13 3.27 -4.21
C GLU A 85 12.12 4.05 -5.03
N MET A 86 10.90 4.20 -4.48
CA MET A 86 9.79 4.93 -5.08
C MET A 86 9.33 6.05 -4.14
N PRO A 87 10.13 7.12 -3.96
CA PRO A 87 9.92 8.12 -2.89
C PRO A 87 8.61 8.88 -3.03
N GLY A 88 8.09 9.07 -4.24
CA GLY A 88 6.83 9.77 -4.49
C GLY A 88 5.62 9.17 -3.76
N PHE A 89 5.59 7.86 -3.52
CA PHE A 89 4.54 7.24 -2.72
C PHE A 89 4.54 7.74 -1.27
N GLY A 90 5.72 7.74 -0.63
CA GLY A 90 5.87 8.24 0.75
C GLY A 90 5.55 9.73 0.86
N GLU A 91 5.97 10.53 -0.10
CA GLU A 91 5.66 11.96 -0.19
C GLU A 91 4.15 12.19 -0.27
N GLN A 92 3.46 11.51 -1.17
CA GLN A 92 2.01 11.64 -1.36
C GLN A 92 1.23 11.17 -0.13
N MET A 93 1.62 10.04 0.48
CA MET A 93 1.00 9.55 1.71
C MET A 93 1.07 10.57 2.85
N ARG A 94 2.23 11.21 3.04
CA ARG A 94 2.40 12.25 4.06
C ARG A 94 1.58 13.49 3.75
N GLN A 95 1.53 13.94 2.50
CA GLN A 95 0.69 15.08 2.09
C GLN A 95 -0.79 14.85 2.40
N ILE A 96 -1.31 13.66 2.09
CA ILE A 96 -2.69 13.29 2.41
C ILE A 96 -2.91 13.31 3.92
N SER A 97 -2.07 12.59 4.67
CA SER A 97 -2.23 12.41 6.11
C SER A 97 -2.11 13.73 6.89
N LEU A 98 -1.26 14.67 6.44
CA LEU A 98 -1.11 16.00 7.05
C LEU A 98 -2.40 16.86 6.96
N LYS A 99 -3.34 16.52 6.09
CA LYS A 99 -4.66 17.18 6.07
C LYS A 99 -5.56 16.77 7.23
N PHE A 100 -5.23 15.69 7.92
CA PHE A 100 -6.02 15.14 9.04
C PHE A 100 -5.33 15.32 10.39
N VAL A 101 -4.02 15.09 10.44
CA VAL A 101 -3.25 15.11 11.69
C VAL A 101 -1.86 15.71 11.48
N PRO A 102 -1.44 16.68 12.29
CA PRO A 102 -0.12 17.31 12.13
C PRO A 102 1.04 16.35 12.42
N THR A 103 0.83 15.31 13.23
CA THR A 103 1.84 14.30 13.55
C THR A 103 2.14 13.36 12.38
N ALA A 104 1.42 13.45 11.26
CA ALA A 104 1.76 12.72 10.03
C ALA A 104 3.17 13.06 9.49
N ILE A 105 3.74 14.20 9.89
CA ILE A 105 5.14 14.56 9.59
C ILE A 105 6.14 13.54 10.17
N LEU A 106 5.76 12.78 11.19
CA LEU A 106 6.59 11.75 11.82
C LEU A 106 6.54 10.40 11.06
N SER A 107 5.69 10.28 10.06
CA SER A 107 5.59 9.05 9.26
C SER A 107 6.82 8.86 8.36
N ARG A 108 7.40 7.67 8.43
CA ARG A 108 8.59 7.29 7.67
C ARG A 108 8.28 6.26 6.57
N GLN A 109 7.02 6.18 6.16
CA GLN A 109 6.53 5.27 5.13
C GLN A 109 7.34 5.40 3.84
N VAL A 110 7.69 4.26 3.25
CA VAL A 110 8.40 4.16 1.97
C VAL A 110 7.66 3.24 1.02
N ALA A 111 8.01 3.33 -0.25
CA ALA A 111 7.65 2.33 -1.25
C ALA A 111 8.88 1.97 -2.07
N VAL A 112 8.97 0.71 -2.47
CA VAL A 112 10.10 0.17 -3.23
C VAL A 112 9.61 -0.82 -4.27
N ILE A 113 10.47 -1.09 -5.26
CA ILE A 113 10.32 -2.19 -6.19
C ILE A 113 11.38 -3.23 -5.86
N ARG A 114 10.96 -4.50 -5.77
CA ARG A 114 11.82 -5.67 -5.77
C ARG A 114 11.33 -6.63 -6.85
N ASP A 115 12.21 -6.97 -7.78
CA ASP A 115 11.88 -7.76 -8.97
C ASP A 115 10.64 -7.20 -9.70
N GLN A 116 9.55 -7.96 -9.81
CA GLN A 116 8.29 -7.54 -10.43
C GLN A 116 7.20 -7.20 -9.38
N SER A 117 7.61 -6.87 -8.17
CA SER A 117 6.70 -6.54 -7.07
C SER A 117 6.87 -5.10 -6.61
N LEU A 118 5.75 -4.39 -6.47
CA LEU A 118 5.69 -3.10 -5.79
C LEU A 118 5.38 -3.34 -4.31
N ILE A 119 6.23 -2.84 -3.42
CA ILE A 119 6.07 -2.94 -1.97
C ILE A 119 5.79 -1.55 -1.42
N ILE A 120 4.72 -1.37 -0.64
CA ILE A 120 4.33 -0.07 -0.06
C ILE A 120 4.05 -0.23 1.44
N ASN A 121 4.64 0.64 2.25
CA ASN A 121 4.29 0.74 3.66
C ASN A 121 3.08 1.68 3.83
N LEU A 122 1.99 1.17 4.40
CA LEU A 122 0.79 1.94 4.69
C LEU A 122 0.72 2.34 6.18
N PRO A 123 -0.11 3.32 6.54
CA PRO A 123 -0.36 3.66 7.95
C PRO A 123 -0.92 2.47 8.73
N GLY A 124 -0.67 2.44 10.05
CA GLY A 124 -1.19 1.39 10.92
C GLY A 124 -2.69 1.52 11.25
N GLN A 125 -3.26 2.72 11.14
CA GLN A 125 -4.67 2.97 11.46
C GLN A 125 -5.58 2.62 10.28
N PRO A 126 -6.62 1.76 10.43
CA PRO A 126 -7.49 1.34 9.32
C PRO A 126 -8.11 2.50 8.54
N LYS A 127 -8.57 3.55 9.25
CA LYS A 127 -9.12 4.75 8.60
C LYS A 127 -8.08 5.47 7.74
N ALA A 128 -6.84 5.57 8.22
CA ALA A 128 -5.76 6.22 7.48
C ALA A 128 -5.33 5.39 6.25
N ILE A 129 -5.48 4.06 6.28
CA ILE A 129 -5.24 3.19 5.12
C ILE A 129 -6.15 3.61 3.96
N ALA A 130 -7.47 3.64 4.18
CA ALA A 130 -8.42 4.03 3.13
C ALA A 130 -8.17 5.46 2.63
N GLN A 131 -7.97 6.43 3.53
CA GLN A 131 -7.66 7.81 3.16
C GLN A 131 -6.42 7.93 2.28
N THR A 132 -5.38 7.18 2.59
CA THR A 132 -4.11 7.18 1.85
C THR A 132 -4.27 6.57 0.46
N LEU A 133 -5.02 5.48 0.36
CA LEU A 133 -5.26 4.79 -0.91
C LEU A 133 -6.18 5.57 -1.84
N GLU A 134 -7.27 6.16 -1.32
CA GLU A 134 -8.27 6.89 -2.10
C GLU A 134 -7.92 8.36 -2.36
N GLY A 135 -7.21 9.01 -1.42
CA GLY A 135 -6.94 10.44 -1.45
C GLY A 135 -8.07 11.28 -0.83
N LEU A 136 -8.11 12.55 -1.21
CA LEU A 136 -9.07 13.52 -0.68
C LEU A 136 -10.13 13.82 -1.72
N LYS A 137 -11.39 13.84 -1.28
CA LYS A 137 -12.56 14.22 -2.08
C LYS A 137 -13.19 15.47 -1.48
N ASP A 138 -13.79 16.31 -2.32
CA ASP A 138 -14.61 17.44 -1.89
C ASP A 138 -16.01 16.99 -1.43
N ALA A 139 -16.87 17.96 -1.11
CA ALA A 139 -18.23 17.70 -0.66
C ALA A 139 -19.11 17.07 -1.77
N GLU A 140 -18.78 17.29 -3.02
CA GLU A 140 -19.43 16.75 -4.21
C GLU A 140 -18.89 15.36 -4.61
N GLY A 141 -17.84 14.88 -3.90
CA GLY A 141 -17.20 13.57 -4.14
C GLY A 141 -16.12 13.58 -5.23
N ALA A 142 -15.77 14.76 -5.78
CA ALA A 142 -14.67 14.85 -6.74
C ALA A 142 -13.31 14.77 -6.04
N THR A 143 -12.37 14.08 -6.67
CA THR A 143 -11.01 13.93 -6.12
C THR A 143 -10.24 15.24 -6.24
N VAL A 144 -9.89 15.85 -5.10
CA VAL A 144 -9.07 17.07 -5.01
C VAL A 144 -7.59 16.77 -4.77
N VAL A 145 -7.28 15.65 -4.12
CA VAL A 145 -5.92 15.14 -3.98
C VAL A 145 -5.97 13.64 -4.26
N PRO A 146 -5.31 13.16 -5.32
CA PRO A 146 -5.34 11.74 -5.64
C PRO A 146 -4.65 10.91 -4.56
N GLY A 147 -5.26 9.77 -4.21
CA GLY A 147 -4.62 8.76 -3.38
C GLY A 147 -3.50 8.04 -4.11
N ILE A 148 -2.67 7.35 -3.38
CA ILE A 148 -1.54 6.62 -3.97
C ILE A 148 -1.98 5.52 -4.92
N PHE A 149 -3.18 4.95 -4.71
CA PHE A 149 -3.68 3.86 -5.55
C PHE A 149 -4.00 4.30 -6.98
N ALA A 150 -4.15 5.61 -7.24
CA ALA A 150 -4.26 6.13 -8.58
C ALA A 150 -3.04 5.78 -9.47
N ALA A 151 -1.85 5.66 -8.87
CA ALA A 151 -0.61 5.34 -9.57
C ALA A 151 -0.22 3.84 -9.50
N VAL A 152 -0.74 3.09 -8.54
CA VAL A 152 -0.36 1.68 -8.30
C VAL A 152 -0.58 0.80 -9.53
N PRO A 153 -1.75 0.80 -10.20
CA PRO A 153 -1.98 -0.04 -11.36
C PRO A 153 -0.98 0.19 -12.51
N TYR A 154 -0.64 1.45 -12.77
CA TYR A 154 0.34 1.74 -13.82
C TYR A 154 1.76 1.35 -13.41
N CYS A 155 2.14 1.55 -12.16
CA CYS A 155 3.45 1.10 -11.63
C CYS A 155 3.59 -0.43 -11.74
N VAL A 156 2.57 -1.19 -11.34
CA VAL A 156 2.56 -2.66 -11.45
C VAL A 156 2.69 -3.11 -12.90
N ASP A 157 2.01 -2.44 -13.83
CA ASP A 157 2.10 -2.72 -15.27
C ASP A 157 3.53 -2.48 -15.81
N LEU A 158 4.15 -1.37 -15.42
CA LEU A 158 5.53 -1.01 -15.83
C LEU A 158 6.60 -1.99 -15.38
N ILE A 159 6.40 -2.68 -14.27
CA ILE A 159 7.34 -3.68 -13.75
C ILE A 159 7.03 -5.10 -14.19
N GLY A 160 6.09 -5.28 -15.14
CA GLY A 160 5.74 -6.56 -15.71
C GLY A 160 4.70 -7.36 -14.93
N GLY A 161 3.98 -6.72 -14.01
CA GLY A 161 2.87 -7.32 -13.27
C GLY A 161 1.57 -7.36 -14.08
N PRO A 162 0.47 -7.83 -13.46
CA PRO A 162 -0.83 -7.91 -14.11
C PRO A 162 -1.43 -6.53 -14.41
N TYR A 163 -2.25 -6.44 -15.45
CA TYR A 163 -3.03 -5.24 -15.73
C TYR A 163 -4.17 -5.11 -14.71
N LEU A 164 -4.05 -4.18 -13.78
CA LEU A 164 -5.05 -3.95 -12.73
C LEU A 164 -6.10 -2.95 -13.23
N GLU A 165 -7.37 -3.31 -13.10
CA GLU A 165 -8.53 -2.49 -13.46
C GLU A 165 -9.25 -2.04 -12.19
N THR A 166 -9.33 -0.72 -11.97
CA THR A 166 -9.99 -0.14 -10.81
C THR A 166 -11.46 0.15 -11.06
N ARG A 167 -12.27 0.10 -9.99
CA ARG A 167 -13.63 0.64 -9.97
C ARG A 167 -13.54 2.14 -9.71
N ASP A 168 -13.96 2.93 -10.67
CA ASP A 168 -13.82 4.40 -10.65
C ASP A 168 -14.56 5.05 -9.47
N GLU A 169 -15.64 4.43 -9.00
CA GLU A 169 -16.39 4.88 -7.81
C GLU A 169 -15.58 4.78 -6.51
N VAL A 170 -14.59 3.90 -6.44
CA VAL A 170 -13.69 3.75 -5.29
C VAL A 170 -12.42 4.55 -5.51
N CYS A 171 -11.69 4.23 -6.57
CA CYS A 171 -10.46 4.89 -6.94
C CYS A 171 -10.21 4.81 -8.44
N LYS A 172 -10.14 5.96 -9.09
CA LYS A 172 -9.82 6.04 -10.51
C LYS A 172 -8.30 5.97 -10.73
N ALA A 173 -7.83 4.88 -11.31
CA ALA A 173 -6.44 4.76 -11.72
C ALA A 173 -6.12 5.66 -12.92
N PHE A 174 -4.92 6.22 -12.91
CA PHE A 174 -4.40 6.97 -14.05
C PHE A 174 -3.40 6.13 -14.84
N ARG A 175 -3.58 6.11 -16.16
CA ARG A 175 -2.59 5.64 -17.12
C ARG A 175 -2.48 6.63 -18.27
N PRO A 176 -1.27 6.92 -18.79
CA PRO A 176 -1.14 7.69 -20.01
C PRO A 176 -1.81 6.96 -21.19
N ALA A 177 -2.26 7.71 -22.20
CA ALA A 177 -2.99 7.14 -23.34
C ALA A 177 -2.25 5.97 -24.02
N SER A 178 -0.91 6.06 -24.09
CA SER A 178 -0.05 5.01 -24.65
C SER A 178 -0.03 3.69 -23.88
N ALA A 179 -0.47 3.71 -22.60
CA ALA A 179 -0.49 2.53 -21.73
C ALA A 179 -1.92 2.01 -21.46
N GLN A 180 -2.92 2.64 -22.04
CA GLN A 180 -4.31 2.16 -21.93
C GLN A 180 -4.54 0.97 -22.86
N ARG A 181 -5.13 -0.08 -22.33
CA ARG A 181 -5.60 -1.22 -23.14
C ARG A 181 -7.05 -0.96 -23.60
N PRO A 182 -7.46 -1.44 -24.79
CA PRO A 182 -8.86 -1.39 -25.17
C PRO A 182 -9.72 -2.05 -24.09
N ALA A 183 -10.89 -1.46 -23.80
CA ALA A 183 -11.86 -2.09 -22.90
C ALA A 183 -12.08 -3.52 -23.41
N ARG A 184 -12.02 -4.52 -22.52
CA ARG A 184 -12.40 -5.90 -22.86
C ARG A 184 -13.83 -5.80 -23.35
N GLY A 185 -14.07 -6.19 -24.60
CA GLY A 185 -15.33 -6.01 -25.30
C GLY A 185 -16.52 -6.41 -24.43
N ALA A 186 -17.54 -5.57 -24.50
CA ALA A 186 -18.87 -5.85 -23.97
C ALA A 186 -19.46 -7.10 -24.61
#